data_de96e0b2169de4b417b166785805850f
#
_entry.id   de96e0b2169de4b417b166785805850f
#
_cell.length_a   1.000
_cell.length_b   1.000
_cell.length_c   1.000
_cell.angle_alpha   90.00
_cell.angle_beta   90.00
_cell.angle_gamma   90.00
#
_symmetry.space_group_name_H-M   'P 1'
#
loop_
_entity.id
_entity.type
_entity.pdbx_description
1 polymer ?
#
loop_
_entity_poly.entity_id
_entity_poly.type
_entity_poly.pdbx_seq_one_letter_code
_entity_poly.pdbx_strand_id
1 'polypeptide(L)'
;MVRRQLQRISLGSLFLIIGAISIFAQPKIMVSGKVISKEKQEVVDFATVYLKGTTYGCTTNEEGIYHLHAPAGKYTLVVSAIGYETIEKPITLVHGERIKMNVMIAPSVTELDEVVVVSNGVSRVKRSASVSYTHLRA
;
A
#
# COMPACT_ATOMS: atom_id res chain seq x y z
N MET A 1 -20.79 61.07 14.92
CA MET A 1 -21.23 60.55 13.63
C MET A 1 -20.15 59.71 12.92
N VAL A 2 -18.96 60.18 12.89
CA VAL A 2 -17.86 59.49 12.22
C VAL A 2 -17.54 58.16 12.87
N ARG A 3 -17.65 58.06 14.16
CA ARG A 3 -17.33 56.84 14.91
C ARG A 3 -18.27 55.65 14.58
N ARG A 4 -19.50 55.93 14.27
CA ARG A 4 -20.47 54.88 13.94
C ARG A 4 -20.18 54.27 12.57
N GLN A 5 -19.66 55.02 11.65
CA GLN A 5 -19.31 54.54 10.33
C GLN A 5 -18.06 53.65 10.38
N LEU A 6 -17.10 54.03 11.19
CA LEU A 6 -15.89 53.23 11.36
C LEU A 6 -16.19 51.86 11.98
N GLN A 7 -17.12 51.78 12.91
CA GLN A 7 -17.53 50.50 13.49
C GLN A 7 -18.21 49.59 12.49
N ARG A 8 -18.99 50.19 11.58
CA ARG A 8 -19.66 49.40 10.54
C ARG A 8 -18.68 48.79 9.56
N ILE A 9 -17.65 49.51 9.20
CA ILE A 9 -16.62 49.04 8.30
C ILE A 9 -15.81 47.90 8.97
N SER A 10 -15.52 48.01 10.26
CA SER A 10 -14.81 47.03 10.99
C SER A 10 -15.57 45.68 11.11
N LEU A 11 -16.85 45.75 11.31
CA LEU A 11 -17.73 44.56 11.37
C LEU A 11 -17.85 43.90 10.00
N GLY A 12 -17.93 44.68 8.93
CA GLY A 12 -17.97 44.16 7.57
C GLY A 12 -16.69 43.47 7.16
N SER A 13 -15.56 44.05 7.55
CA SER A 13 -14.26 43.46 7.30
C SER A 13 -14.03 42.15 8.05
N LEU A 14 -14.49 42.06 9.27
CA LEU A 14 -14.39 40.84 10.05
C LEU A 14 -15.27 39.74 9.48
N PHE A 15 -16.43 40.07 8.97
CA PHE A 15 -17.35 39.12 8.36
C PHE A 15 -16.81 38.54 7.05
N LEU A 16 -16.06 39.34 6.32
CA LEU A 16 -15.49 38.90 5.06
C LEU A 16 -14.35 37.89 5.24
N ILE A 17 -13.65 37.94 6.37
CA ILE A 17 -12.54 37.06 6.64
C ILE A 17 -13.03 35.65 7.03
N ILE A 18 -14.19 35.56 7.67
CA ILE A 18 -14.74 34.28 8.11
C ILE A 18 -15.30 33.44 6.95
N GLY A 19 -15.68 34.08 5.87
CA GLY A 19 -16.26 33.41 4.71
C GLY A 19 -15.25 32.72 3.79
N ALA A 20 -13.95 32.85 4.06
CA ALA A 20 -12.94 32.38 3.12
C ALA A 20 -12.43 30.97 3.40
N ILE A 21 -12.93 30.30 4.42
CA ILE A 21 -12.49 28.93 4.69
C ILE A 21 -13.45 27.97 3.98
N SER A 22 -13.29 27.91 2.67
CA SER A 22 -13.94 26.84 1.92
C SER A 22 -13.10 25.59 2.09
N ILE A 23 -13.55 24.73 2.95
CA ILE A 23 -12.96 23.40 3.06
C ILE A 23 -13.41 22.63 1.83
N PHE A 24 -12.57 22.59 0.83
CA PHE A 24 -12.81 21.76 -0.34
C PHE A 24 -12.54 20.31 0.03
N ALA A 25 -13.60 19.58 0.32
CA ALA A 25 -13.51 18.14 0.41
C ALA A 25 -13.26 17.61 -1.00
N GLN A 26 -12.07 17.12 -1.24
CA GLN A 26 -11.73 16.56 -2.55
C GLN A 26 -12.44 15.22 -2.72
N PRO A 27 -13.08 15.00 -3.86
CA PRO A 27 -13.72 13.72 -4.12
C PRO A 27 -12.66 12.63 -4.20
N LYS A 28 -12.94 11.52 -3.57
CA LYS A 28 -12.06 10.36 -3.59
C LYS A 28 -12.40 9.46 -4.77
N ILE A 29 -11.37 8.95 -5.38
CA ILE A 29 -11.47 8.04 -6.51
C ILE A 29 -11.33 6.62 -5.97
N MET A 30 -12.16 5.72 -6.47
CA MET A 30 -12.12 4.33 -6.07
C MET A 30 -11.20 3.53 -6.99
N VAL A 31 -10.23 2.88 -6.40
CA VAL A 31 -9.38 1.90 -7.06
C VAL A 31 -9.76 0.53 -6.55
N SER A 32 -10.06 -0.38 -7.43
CA SER A 32 -10.43 -1.74 -7.07
C SER A 32 -9.66 -2.74 -7.90
N GLY A 33 -9.59 -3.97 -7.43
CA GLY A 33 -8.95 -5.03 -8.17
C GLY A 33 -8.78 -6.28 -7.33
N LYS A 34 -8.08 -7.25 -7.90
CA LYS A 34 -7.72 -8.49 -7.24
C LYS A 34 -6.23 -8.60 -7.09
N VAL A 35 -5.82 -9.20 -5.99
CA VAL A 35 -4.43 -9.62 -5.79
C VAL A 35 -4.39 -11.14 -6.00
N ILE A 36 -3.52 -11.55 -6.89
CA ILE A 36 -3.42 -12.95 -7.34
C ILE A 36 -1.97 -13.40 -7.21
N SER A 37 -1.78 -14.63 -6.76
CA SER A 37 -0.47 -15.26 -6.75
C SER A 37 -0.06 -15.62 -8.17
N LYS A 38 1.12 -15.16 -8.56
CA LYS A 38 1.65 -15.40 -9.90
C LYS A 38 1.92 -16.87 -10.16
N GLU A 39 2.34 -17.58 -9.14
CA GLU A 39 2.70 -18.98 -9.27
C GLU A 39 1.49 -19.89 -9.25
N LYS A 40 0.62 -19.71 -8.27
CA LYS A 40 -0.51 -20.61 -8.06
C LYS A 40 -1.78 -20.18 -8.79
N GLN A 41 -1.81 -18.95 -9.30
CA GLN A 41 -3.00 -18.36 -9.89
C GLN A 41 -4.20 -18.30 -8.93
N GLU A 42 -3.92 -18.35 -7.65
CA GLU A 42 -4.91 -18.25 -6.59
C GLU A 42 -5.02 -16.83 -6.08
N VAL A 43 -6.17 -16.49 -5.52
CA VAL A 43 -6.36 -15.18 -4.92
C VAL A 43 -5.55 -15.10 -3.62
N VAL A 44 -5.04 -13.91 -3.33
CA VAL A 44 -4.30 -13.65 -2.10
C VAL A 44 -5.19 -12.84 -1.18
N ASP A 45 -5.63 -13.46 -0.13
CA ASP A 45 -6.42 -12.82 0.91
C ASP A 45 -5.53 -12.06 1.89
N PHE A 46 -6.13 -11.12 2.58
CA PHE A 46 -5.45 -10.32 3.60
C PHE A 46 -4.14 -9.64 3.16
N ALA A 47 -3.98 -9.41 1.86
CA ALA A 47 -2.88 -8.61 1.36
C ALA A 47 -3.12 -7.14 1.68
N THR A 48 -2.08 -6.43 2.07
CA THR A 48 -2.15 -5.00 2.33
C THR A 48 -1.89 -4.25 1.03
N VAL A 49 -2.79 -3.35 0.69
CA VAL A 49 -2.69 -2.49 -0.50
C VAL A 49 -2.73 -1.05 -0.04
N TYR A 50 -1.70 -0.28 -0.34
CA TYR A 50 -1.64 1.12 0.08
C TYR A 50 -0.89 1.99 -0.92
N LEU A 51 -1.07 3.29 -0.80
CA LEU A 51 -0.36 4.27 -1.61
C LEU A 51 0.86 4.78 -0.82
N LYS A 52 2.03 4.61 -1.40
CA LYS A 52 3.30 4.94 -0.77
C LYS A 52 3.35 6.41 -0.36
N GLY A 53 3.80 6.64 0.88
CA GLY A 53 3.89 8.00 1.42
C GLY A 53 2.57 8.61 1.86
N THR A 54 1.49 7.84 1.88
CA THR A 54 0.17 8.31 2.29
C THR A 54 -0.43 7.39 3.36
N THR A 55 -1.56 7.82 3.92
CA THR A 55 -2.33 6.99 4.85
C THR A 55 -3.45 6.22 4.15
N TYR A 56 -3.54 6.32 2.83
CA TYR A 56 -4.57 5.62 2.06
C TYR A 56 -4.17 4.18 1.84
N GLY A 57 -4.95 3.28 2.39
CA GLY A 57 -4.69 1.86 2.29
C GLY A 57 -5.90 1.03 2.63
N CYS A 58 -5.85 -0.25 2.27
CA CYS A 58 -6.87 -1.24 2.56
C CYS A 58 -6.25 -2.63 2.57
N THR A 59 -7.07 -3.60 2.89
CA THR A 59 -6.67 -5.01 2.90
C THR A 59 -7.61 -5.77 1.97
N THR A 60 -7.10 -6.78 1.29
CA THR A 60 -7.94 -7.65 0.47
C THR A 60 -8.82 -8.53 1.34
N ASN A 61 -10.01 -8.85 0.82
CA ASN A 61 -10.92 -9.78 1.47
C ASN A 61 -10.55 -11.24 1.14
N GLU A 62 -11.38 -12.18 1.56
CA GLU A 62 -11.17 -13.62 1.31
C GLU A 62 -11.14 -13.97 -0.18
N GLU A 63 -11.72 -13.13 -1.01
CA GLU A 63 -11.70 -13.31 -2.47
C GLU A 63 -10.51 -12.61 -3.13
N GLY A 64 -9.62 -12.02 -2.33
CA GLY A 64 -8.48 -11.28 -2.83
C GLY A 64 -8.82 -9.92 -3.43
N ILE A 65 -10.03 -9.41 -3.19
CA ILE A 65 -10.49 -8.15 -3.76
C ILE A 65 -10.18 -7.01 -2.80
N TYR A 66 -9.72 -5.90 -3.35
CA TYR A 66 -9.48 -4.68 -2.59
C TYR A 66 -10.24 -3.49 -3.15
N HIS A 67 -10.58 -2.57 -2.27
CA HIS A 67 -11.20 -1.29 -2.61
C HIS A 67 -10.46 -0.19 -1.88
N LEU A 68 -9.78 0.65 -2.61
CA LEU A 68 -8.98 1.74 -2.09
C LEU A 68 -9.57 3.07 -2.55
N HIS A 69 -9.63 4.02 -1.64
CA HIS A 69 -10.14 5.36 -1.94
C HIS A 69 -9.07 6.40 -1.66
N ALA A 70 -8.77 7.21 -2.64
CA ALA A 70 -7.79 8.27 -2.53
C ALA A 70 -8.12 9.46 -3.44
N PRO A 71 -7.63 10.67 -3.13
CA PRO A 71 -7.83 11.82 -3.99
C PRO A 71 -7.06 11.66 -5.31
N ALA A 72 -7.41 12.47 -6.29
CA ALA A 72 -6.69 12.49 -7.56
C ALA A 72 -5.22 12.83 -7.36
N GLY A 73 -4.36 12.22 -8.15
CA GLY A 73 -2.92 12.46 -8.10
C GLY A 73 -2.13 11.28 -8.63
N LYS A 74 -0.83 11.43 -8.58
CA LYS A 74 0.10 10.36 -8.97
C LYS A 74 0.64 9.70 -7.71
N TYR A 75 0.55 8.40 -7.67
CA TYR A 75 0.95 7.61 -6.52
C TYR A 75 1.71 6.36 -6.94
N THR A 76 2.34 5.72 -6.00
CA THR A 76 2.87 4.38 -6.15
C THR A 76 2.01 3.44 -5.32
N LEU A 77 1.35 2.52 -5.97
CA LEU A 77 0.56 1.48 -5.31
C LEU A 77 1.49 0.39 -4.82
N VAL A 78 1.44 0.10 -3.55
CA VAL A 78 2.25 -0.94 -2.92
C VAL A 78 1.34 -2.07 -2.48
N VAL A 79 1.69 -3.29 -2.85
CA VAL A 79 0.97 -4.49 -2.45
C VAL A 79 1.93 -5.42 -1.72
N SER A 80 1.56 -5.80 -0.52
CA SER A 80 2.36 -6.64 0.36
C SER A 80 1.49 -7.70 1.03
N ALA A 81 2.00 -8.91 1.08
CA ALA A 81 1.35 -10.01 1.79
C ALA A 81 2.40 -10.92 2.42
N ILE A 82 2.02 -11.60 3.50
CA ILE A 82 2.93 -12.51 4.18
C ILE A 82 3.25 -13.69 3.27
N GLY A 83 4.52 -13.96 3.07
CA GLY A 83 4.98 -15.03 2.19
C GLY A 83 5.07 -14.64 0.72
N TYR A 84 4.89 -13.37 0.41
CA TYR A 84 4.96 -12.85 -0.96
C TYR A 84 5.91 -11.67 -1.04
N GLU A 85 6.44 -11.45 -2.23
CA GLU A 85 7.26 -10.28 -2.50
C GLU A 85 6.38 -9.03 -2.55
N THR A 86 6.87 -7.97 -1.94
CA THR A 86 6.22 -6.66 -2.03
C THR A 86 6.45 -6.09 -3.40
N ILE A 87 5.39 -5.64 -4.04
CA ILE A 87 5.51 -4.99 -5.34
C ILE A 87 5.00 -3.56 -5.29
N GLU A 88 5.58 -2.74 -6.16
CA GLU A 88 5.22 -1.34 -6.30
C GLU A 88 4.86 -1.07 -7.75
N LYS A 89 3.76 -0.38 -7.97
CA LYS A 89 3.31 0.01 -9.31
C LYS A 89 2.90 1.48 -9.33
N PRO A 90 3.35 2.24 -10.33
CA PRO A 90 2.89 3.61 -10.46
C PRO A 90 1.42 3.62 -10.88
N ILE A 91 0.65 4.53 -10.30
CA ILE A 91 -0.76 4.69 -10.60
C ILE A 91 -1.10 6.17 -10.64
N THR A 92 -1.95 6.55 -11.56
CA THR A 92 -2.45 7.92 -11.66
C THR A 92 -3.96 7.88 -11.45
N LEU A 93 -4.43 8.66 -10.49
CA LEU A 93 -5.85 8.77 -10.17
C LEU A 93 -6.40 10.05 -10.77
N VAL A 94 -7.40 9.90 -11.63
CA VAL A 94 -8.03 11.02 -12.32
C VAL A 94 -9.48 11.14 -11.86
N HIS A 95 -9.95 12.37 -11.73
CA HIS A 95 -11.33 12.63 -11.31
C HIS A 95 -12.34 11.97 -12.25
N GLY A 96 -13.36 11.37 -11.66
CA GLY A 96 -14.46 10.76 -12.40
C GLY A 96 -14.18 9.37 -12.91
N GLU A 97 -12.99 8.83 -12.68
CA GLU A 97 -12.65 7.48 -13.11
C GLU A 97 -12.77 6.47 -11.98
N ARG A 98 -13.12 5.27 -12.36
CA ARG A 98 -13.02 4.10 -11.50
C ARG A 98 -11.91 3.24 -12.07
N ILE A 99 -10.86 3.06 -11.28
CA ILE A 99 -9.71 2.33 -11.76
C ILE A 99 -9.82 0.88 -11.28
N LYS A 100 -9.69 -0.03 -12.21
CA LYS A 100 -9.64 -1.45 -11.89
C LYS A 100 -8.25 -1.97 -12.22
N MET A 101 -7.53 -2.39 -11.21
CA MET A 101 -6.17 -2.85 -11.37
C MET A 101 -5.96 -4.17 -10.61
N ASN A 102 -5.80 -5.24 -11.37
CA ASN A 102 -5.42 -6.52 -10.79
C ASN A 102 -3.91 -6.58 -10.64
N VAL A 103 -3.48 -7.14 -9.55
CA VAL A 103 -2.06 -7.19 -9.18
C VAL A 103 -1.65 -8.64 -9.00
N MET A 104 -0.55 -9.02 -9.61
CA MET A 104 0.02 -10.34 -9.44
C MET A 104 1.28 -10.23 -8.60
N ILE A 105 1.33 -11.00 -7.53
CA ILE A 105 2.49 -11.03 -6.64
C ILE A 105 3.12 -12.41 -6.63
N ALA A 106 4.43 -12.45 -6.54
CA ALA A 106 5.19 -13.69 -6.50
C ALA A 106 5.42 -14.11 -5.05
N PRO A 107 5.42 -15.42 -4.77
CA PRO A 107 5.83 -15.88 -3.45
C PRO A 107 7.24 -15.39 -3.16
N SER A 108 7.47 -14.93 -1.96
CA SER A 108 8.83 -14.65 -1.55
C SER A 108 9.50 -15.99 -1.34
N VAL A 109 10.44 -16.28 -2.16
CA VAL A 109 11.32 -17.39 -1.91
C VAL A 109 12.18 -16.95 -0.74
N THR A 110 11.74 -17.25 0.44
CA THR A 110 12.65 -17.33 1.53
C THR A 110 13.43 -18.59 1.24
N GLU A 111 14.42 -18.44 0.42
CA GLU A 111 15.46 -19.39 0.38
C GLU A 111 15.99 -19.40 1.79
N LEU A 112 15.58 -20.36 2.53
CA LEU A 112 16.35 -20.78 3.64
C LEU A 112 17.62 -21.30 3.02
N ASP A 113 18.45 -20.37 2.81
CA ASP A 113 19.75 -20.65 2.33
C ASP A 113 20.42 -21.44 3.39
N GLU A 114 20.26 -22.74 3.28
CA GLU A 114 20.91 -23.60 4.02
C GLU A 114 22.29 -23.54 3.66
N VAL A 115 22.98 -22.82 4.40
CA VAL A 115 24.38 -22.71 4.23
C VAL A 115 24.97 -24.02 4.54
N VAL A 116 25.21 -24.71 3.54
CA VAL A 116 26.04 -25.82 3.67
C VAL A 116 27.40 -25.36 3.89
N VAL A 117 27.80 -25.46 5.05
CA VAL A 117 29.15 -25.21 5.35
C VAL A 117 29.95 -26.39 4.89
N VAL A 118 30.63 -26.19 3.89
CA VAL A 118 31.58 -27.12 3.48
C VAL A 118 32.81 -26.87 4.26
N SER A 119 33.02 -27.58 5.22
CA SER A 119 34.27 -27.50 5.91
C SER A 119 35.25 -28.44 5.27
N ASN A 120 36.43 -28.05 5.21
CA ASN A 120 37.49 -28.88 4.69
C ASN A 120 37.36 -29.29 3.24
N GLY A 121 36.77 -28.49 2.50
CA GLY A 121 36.49 -28.89 1.18
C GLY A 121 35.49 -30.00 1.08
N VAL A 122 34.95 -30.36 2.15
CA VAL A 122 33.92 -31.26 2.10
C VAL A 122 32.74 -30.54 1.86
N SER A 123 32.34 -30.70 0.85
CA SER A 123 31.18 -30.14 0.57
C SER A 123 30.10 -30.72 1.23
N ARG A 124 29.57 -30.31 1.63
CA ARG A 124 28.52 -30.62 1.96
C ARG A 124 27.52 -30.14 1.52
N VAL A 125 26.78 -30.07 1.32
CA VAL A 125 25.77 -29.87 0.89
C VAL A 125 24.80 -29.43 1.65
N LYS A 126 24.12 -28.88 1.62
CA LYS A 126 23.21 -28.44 2.20
C LYS A 126 22.13 -29.13 2.47
N ARG A 127 21.52 -29.08 3.21
CA ARG A 127 20.53 -29.64 3.42
C ARG A 127 19.65 -28.84 3.79
N SER A 128 18.81 -28.80 3.59
CA SER A 128 17.90 -28.04 3.85
C SER A 128 17.35 -28.14 5.11
N ALA A 129 17.30 -27.92 5.61
CA ALA A 129 16.87 -27.88 6.58
C ALA A 129 16.51 -28.40 7.46
N SER A 130 16.58 -28.65 7.67
CA SER A 130 16.43 -28.93 8.36
C SER A 130 16.77 -29.36 9.18
N VAL A 131 17.04 -29.41 9.64
CA VAL A 131 17.56 -29.81 10.26
C VAL A 131 17.90 -29.84 11.08
N SER A 132 18.07 -29.97 11.57
CA SER A 132 18.62 -30.01 12.13
C SER A 132 19.11 -30.42 12.70
N TYR A 133 19.42 -30.56 12.95
CA TYR A 133 20.15 -30.99 13.26
C TYR A 133 20.70 -31.24 13.85
N THR A 134 20.74 -31.25 13.97
CA THR A 134 21.42 -31.47 14.13
C THR A 134 21.91 -32.06 14.25
N HIS A 135 22.06 -32.29 14.14
CA HIS A 135 22.69 -32.96 14.05
C HIS A 135 23.43 -33.31 13.94
N LEU A 136 23.77 -33.13 13.84
CA LEU A 136 24.62 -33.47 13.38
C LEU A 136 25.20 -34.33 13.47
N ARG A 137 25.51 -34.75 13.17
CA ARG A 137 26.27 -35.49 13.05
C ARG A 137 27.21 -35.56 12.54
N ALA A 138 27.50 -35.71 12.75
CA ALA A 138 28.84 -35.62 12.30
C ALA A 138 29.17 -35.21 11.00
#